data_58d2046685d1b743ac352d5fc1d95393
#
_entry.id   58d2046685d1b743ac352d5fc1d95393
#
_cell.length_a   1.000
_cell.length_b   1.000
_cell.length_c   1.000
_cell.angle_alpha   90.00
_cell.angle_beta   90.00
_cell.angle_gamma   90.00
#
_symmetry.space_group_name_H-M   'P 1'
#
loop_
_entity.id
_entity.type
_entity.pdbx_description
1 polymer ?
#
loop_
_entity_poly.entity_id
_entity_poly.type
_entity_poly.pdbx_seq_one_letter_code
_entity_poly.pdbx_strand_id
1 'polypeptide(L)'
;VPAGHELQIGEESAARQALLIGFPCQRGAYNQTEVFLMADQHGTITEVLFPSPMVEVVWPDGDQSQQPVSVSLGEIRDLREVVNPVYDPASRTMVERNKWRGQNDAYTLTEWGYKDGRFQLVHFAVDAIFDGEDLPETLIRNEIW
;
A
#
# COMPACT_ATOMS: atom_id res chain seq x y z
N VAL A 1 17.72 -10.96 0.54
CA VAL A 1 17.01 -12.14 1.02
C VAL A 1 15.51 -11.84 1.03
N PRO A 2 14.68 -12.65 0.36
CA PRO A 2 13.25 -12.44 0.38
C PRO A 2 12.68 -12.62 1.79
N ALA A 3 11.75 -11.75 2.17
CA ALA A 3 10.98 -11.89 3.41
C ALA A 3 9.74 -12.74 3.15
N GLY A 4 9.49 -13.74 3.99
CA GLY A 4 8.32 -14.61 3.88
C GLY A 4 7.30 -14.30 4.98
N HIS A 5 6.04 -14.22 4.60
CA HIS A 5 4.91 -14.05 5.51
C HIS A 5 3.90 -15.17 5.28
N GLU A 6 3.45 -15.79 6.37
CA GLU A 6 2.43 -16.83 6.29
C GLU A 6 1.03 -16.20 6.31
N LEU A 7 0.23 -16.50 5.29
CA LEU A 7 -1.15 -16.08 5.21
C LEU A 7 -2.09 -17.25 5.47
N GLN A 8 -3.06 -17.05 6.34
CA GLN A 8 -4.19 -17.97 6.47
C GLN A 8 -5.33 -17.48 5.59
N ILE A 9 -5.76 -18.34 4.66
CA ILE A 9 -6.84 -18.03 3.73
C ILE A 9 -8.13 -18.71 4.20
N GLY A 10 -9.12 -17.91 4.60
CA GLY A 10 -10.48 -18.35 4.91
C GLY A 10 -10.67 -18.80 6.35
N GLU A 11 -11.83 -18.46 6.91
CA GLU A 11 -12.20 -18.80 8.30
C GLU A 11 -12.50 -20.28 8.51
N GLU A 12 -12.93 -20.99 7.46
CA GLU A 12 -13.40 -22.37 7.57
C GLU A 12 -12.34 -23.42 7.28
N SER A 13 -11.18 -23.03 6.82
CA SER A 13 -10.15 -24.02 6.56
C SER A 13 -8.82 -23.60 7.15
N ALA A 14 -8.59 -24.05 8.37
CA ALA A 14 -7.25 -24.13 8.96
C ALA A 14 -6.24 -24.87 8.05
N ALA A 15 -6.71 -25.46 6.95
CA ALA A 15 -5.92 -26.21 5.98
C ALA A 15 -5.45 -25.39 4.78
N ARG A 16 -5.95 -24.16 4.56
CA ARG A 16 -5.50 -23.32 3.44
C ARG A 16 -4.53 -22.27 3.93
N GLN A 17 -3.26 -22.65 3.92
CA GLN A 17 -2.17 -21.73 4.16
C GLN A 17 -1.58 -21.31 2.84
N ALA A 18 -1.30 -20.01 2.70
CA ALA A 18 -0.50 -19.48 1.61
C ALA A 18 0.69 -18.72 2.19
N LEU A 19 1.80 -18.74 1.48
CA LEU A 19 2.99 -18.02 1.85
C LEU A 19 3.10 -16.76 1.00
N LEU A 20 3.09 -15.61 1.64
CA LEU A 20 3.38 -14.34 1.00
C LEU A 20 4.88 -14.09 1.05
N ILE A 21 5.50 -13.89 -0.10
CA ILE A 21 6.94 -13.71 -0.22
C ILE A 21 7.22 -12.35 -0.85
N GLY A 22 7.92 -11.49 -0.11
CA GLY A 22 8.33 -10.18 -0.59
C GLY A 22 9.76 -10.21 -1.13
N PHE A 23 9.98 -9.49 -2.23
CA PHE A 23 11.30 -9.33 -2.86
C PHE A 23 11.62 -7.84 -2.99
N PRO A 24 12.81 -7.40 -2.57
CA PRO A 24 13.26 -6.03 -2.84
C PRO A 24 13.28 -5.76 -4.34
N CYS A 25 12.73 -4.59 -4.76
CA CYS A 25 12.69 -4.19 -6.16
C CYS A 25 13.56 -2.96 -6.41
N GLN A 26 13.22 -1.82 -5.78
CA GLN A 26 13.96 -0.57 -5.95
C GLN A 26 14.31 0.01 -4.58
N ARG A 27 15.40 0.75 -4.54
CA ARG A 27 15.84 1.45 -3.34
C ARG A 27 16.23 2.88 -3.67
N GLY A 28 15.44 3.83 -3.16
CA GLY A 28 15.72 5.25 -3.24
C GLY A 28 16.29 5.81 -1.92
N ALA A 29 16.38 7.12 -1.84
CA ALA A 29 16.92 7.81 -0.68
C ALA A 29 16.03 7.65 0.58
N TYR A 30 14.71 7.62 0.39
CA TYR A 30 13.72 7.54 1.48
C TYR A 30 12.59 6.55 1.21
N ASN A 31 12.53 5.95 0.02
CA ASN A 31 11.56 4.93 -0.35
C ASN A 31 12.28 3.67 -0.83
N GLN A 32 11.77 2.53 -0.39
CA GLN A 32 12.14 1.22 -0.91
C GLN A 32 10.87 0.55 -1.42
N THR A 33 10.96 -0.19 -2.51
CA THR A 33 9.83 -0.94 -3.03
C THR A 33 10.07 -2.42 -2.96
N GLU A 34 8.99 -3.17 -2.78
CA GLU A 34 8.98 -4.62 -2.85
C GLU A 34 7.90 -5.11 -3.79
N VAL A 35 8.13 -6.24 -4.41
CA VAL A 35 7.12 -7.01 -5.15
C VAL A 35 6.83 -8.28 -4.39
N PHE A 36 5.61 -8.80 -4.53
CA PHE A 36 5.15 -9.94 -3.75
C PHE A 36 4.67 -11.08 -4.65
N LEU A 37 5.03 -12.28 -4.23
CA LEU A 37 4.50 -13.52 -4.79
C LEU A 37 3.75 -14.26 -3.68
N MET A 38 2.75 -15.00 -4.09
CA MET A 38 2.01 -15.89 -3.20
C MET A 38 2.17 -17.34 -3.65
N ALA A 39 2.62 -18.17 -2.73
CA ALA A 39 2.70 -19.61 -2.93
C ALA A 39 1.57 -20.28 -2.13
N ASP A 40 0.73 -21.05 -2.80
CA ASP A 40 -0.32 -21.81 -2.13
C ASP A 40 0.20 -23.16 -1.60
N GLN A 41 -0.67 -23.91 -0.92
CA GLN A 41 -0.33 -25.22 -0.36
C GLN A 41 0.01 -26.28 -1.42
N HIS A 42 -0.33 -26.04 -2.69
CA HIS A 42 -0.05 -26.94 -3.83
C HIS A 42 1.24 -26.54 -4.56
N GLY A 43 1.93 -25.50 -4.10
CA GLY A 43 3.13 -24.98 -4.74
C GLY A 43 2.87 -24.08 -5.95
N THR A 44 1.62 -23.69 -6.18
CA THR A 44 1.30 -22.71 -7.22
C THR A 44 1.73 -21.33 -6.78
N ILE A 45 2.53 -20.66 -7.63
CA ILE A 45 3.05 -19.32 -7.34
C ILE A 45 2.34 -18.33 -8.25
N THR A 46 1.79 -17.28 -7.66
CA THR A 46 1.10 -16.20 -8.36
C THR A 46 1.67 -14.84 -7.95
N GLU A 47 1.71 -13.93 -8.92
CA GLU A 47 2.04 -12.53 -8.64
C GLU A 47 0.90 -11.87 -7.89
N VAL A 48 1.25 -11.07 -6.86
CA VAL A 48 0.27 -10.32 -6.06
C VAL A 48 0.14 -8.92 -6.61
N LEU A 49 -1.08 -8.50 -6.88
CA LEU A 49 -1.41 -7.15 -7.31
C LEU A 49 -2.17 -6.41 -6.21
N PHE A 50 -1.92 -5.10 -6.13
CA PHE A 50 -2.51 -4.24 -5.12
C PHE A 50 -3.28 -3.12 -5.82
N PRO A 51 -4.62 -3.03 -5.63
CA PRO A 51 -5.39 -1.93 -6.19
C PRO A 51 -4.97 -0.61 -5.54
N SER A 52 -4.35 0.25 -6.33
CA SER A 52 -3.66 1.44 -5.83
C SER A 52 -4.28 2.70 -6.42
N PRO A 53 -4.84 3.58 -5.56
CA PRO A 53 -5.37 4.86 -6.02
C PRO A 53 -4.26 5.78 -6.51
N MET A 54 -4.49 6.43 -7.63
CA MET A 54 -3.67 7.54 -8.08
C MET A 54 -4.22 8.83 -7.49
N VAL A 55 -3.35 9.71 -7.03
CA VAL A 55 -3.74 11.00 -6.48
C VAL A 55 -3.32 12.12 -7.43
N GLU A 56 -4.20 13.08 -7.62
CA GLU A 56 -3.92 14.30 -8.37
C GLU A 56 -3.92 15.48 -7.43
N VAL A 57 -2.82 16.22 -7.42
CA VAL A 57 -2.65 17.40 -6.57
C VAL A 57 -2.39 18.61 -7.44
N VAL A 58 -3.15 19.67 -7.21
CA VAL A 58 -2.96 20.95 -7.88
C VAL A 58 -2.46 21.98 -6.87
N TRP A 59 -1.28 22.51 -7.09
CA TRP A 59 -0.73 23.58 -6.27
C TRP A 59 -0.91 24.95 -6.94
N PRO A 60 -0.99 26.06 -6.14
CA PRO A 60 -1.05 27.41 -6.70
C PRO A 60 0.20 27.67 -7.55
N ASP A 61 0.01 27.99 -8.83
CA ASP A 61 1.10 28.26 -9.79
C ASP A 61 2.19 27.15 -9.83
N GLY A 62 1.83 25.90 -9.47
CA GLY A 62 2.76 24.79 -9.37
C GLY A 62 3.69 24.83 -8.14
N ASP A 63 3.47 25.73 -7.22
CA ASP A 63 4.31 25.94 -6.04
C ASP A 63 3.91 24.98 -4.91
N GLN A 64 4.70 23.93 -4.71
CA GLN A 64 4.49 22.91 -3.68
C GLN A 64 4.78 23.40 -2.26
N SER A 65 5.38 24.58 -2.08
CA SER A 65 5.59 25.18 -0.76
C SER A 65 4.30 25.76 -0.18
N GLN A 66 3.27 25.91 -1.00
CA GLN A 66 1.97 26.40 -0.61
C GLN A 66 0.99 25.25 -0.38
N GLN A 67 -0.12 25.56 0.28
CA GLN A 67 -1.22 24.62 0.44
C GLN A 67 -1.84 24.27 -0.93
N PRO A 68 -2.14 22.99 -1.21
CA PRO A 68 -2.77 22.62 -2.47
C PRO A 68 -4.10 23.33 -2.70
N VAL A 69 -4.36 23.69 -3.95
CA VAL A 69 -5.69 24.18 -4.38
C VAL A 69 -6.69 23.02 -4.32
N SER A 70 -6.27 21.84 -4.74
CA SER A 70 -7.11 20.65 -4.69
C SER A 70 -6.28 19.38 -4.58
N VAL A 71 -6.85 18.40 -3.90
CA VAL A 71 -6.35 17.03 -3.83
C VAL A 71 -7.52 16.12 -4.22
N SER A 72 -7.35 15.33 -5.27
CA SER A 72 -8.42 14.48 -5.78
C SER A 72 -7.92 13.09 -6.14
N LEU A 73 -8.84 12.12 -6.10
CA LEU A 73 -8.56 10.77 -6.53
C LEU A 73 -8.59 10.69 -8.05
N GLY A 74 -7.57 10.08 -8.62
CA GLY A 74 -7.56 9.62 -10.00
C GLY A 74 -8.10 8.20 -10.12
N GLU A 75 -7.65 7.47 -11.13
CA GLU A 75 -8.02 6.06 -11.31
C GLU A 75 -7.37 5.16 -10.26
N ILE A 76 -7.96 3.97 -10.06
CA ILE A 76 -7.35 2.90 -9.27
C ILE A 76 -6.69 1.93 -10.25
N ARG A 77 -5.39 1.68 -10.05
CA ARG A 77 -4.59 0.77 -10.87
C ARG A 77 -4.14 -0.43 -10.05
N ASP A 78 -4.09 -1.58 -10.67
CA ASP A 78 -3.46 -2.75 -10.06
C ASP A 78 -1.95 -2.66 -10.22
N LEU A 79 -1.23 -2.43 -9.14
CA LEU A 79 0.22 -2.32 -9.11
C LEU A 79 0.83 -3.51 -8.38
N ARG A 80 2.01 -3.93 -8.81
CA ARG A 80 2.77 -5.00 -8.16
C ARG A 80 3.79 -4.50 -7.15
N GLU A 81 4.30 -3.28 -7.31
CA GLU A 81 5.23 -2.68 -6.37
C GLU A 81 4.50 -2.01 -5.22
N VAL A 82 4.97 -2.26 -4.00
CA VAL A 82 4.50 -1.61 -2.77
C VAL A 82 5.67 -0.82 -2.19
N VAL A 83 5.43 0.45 -1.85
CA VAL A 83 6.45 1.35 -1.33
C VAL A 83 6.48 1.28 0.19
N ASN A 84 7.65 1.03 0.75
CA ASN A 84 7.86 0.89 2.21
C ASN A 84 6.82 -0.04 2.86
N PRO A 85 6.64 -1.27 2.37
CA PRO A 85 5.55 -2.13 2.83
C PRO A 85 5.75 -2.59 4.26
N VAL A 86 4.64 -2.65 5.00
CA VAL A 86 4.54 -3.31 6.30
C VAL A 86 3.35 -4.25 6.26
N TYR A 87 3.61 -5.53 6.43
CA TYR A 87 2.56 -6.55 6.48
C TYR A 87 2.33 -7.02 7.90
N ASP A 88 1.07 -7.00 8.35
CA ASP A 88 0.65 -7.56 9.62
C ASP A 88 -0.11 -8.87 9.39
N PRO A 89 0.50 -10.03 9.73
CA PRO A 89 -0.17 -11.31 9.53
C PRO A 89 -1.37 -11.52 10.45
N ALA A 90 -1.43 -10.86 11.61
CA ALA A 90 -2.55 -11.00 12.54
C ALA A 90 -3.83 -10.39 11.97
N SER A 91 -3.73 -9.20 11.40
CA SER A 91 -4.86 -8.52 10.74
C SER A 91 -4.98 -8.82 9.26
N ARG A 92 -3.99 -9.45 8.66
CA ARG A 92 -3.88 -9.71 7.21
C ARG A 92 -3.93 -8.40 6.41
N THR A 93 -3.26 -7.38 6.91
CA THR A 93 -3.19 -6.08 6.25
C THR A 93 -1.80 -5.75 5.76
N MET A 94 -1.73 -5.14 4.59
CA MET A 94 -0.53 -4.55 4.02
C MET A 94 -0.68 -3.05 4.03
N VAL A 95 0.32 -2.35 4.52
CA VAL A 95 0.35 -0.88 4.53
C VAL A 95 1.51 -0.39 3.69
N GLU A 96 1.21 0.56 2.83
CA GLU A 96 2.18 1.30 2.04
C GLU A 96 2.28 2.74 2.53
N ARG A 97 3.50 3.24 2.63
CA ARG A 97 3.75 4.65 2.86
C ARG A 97 4.71 5.19 1.79
N ASN A 98 4.16 5.89 0.83
CA ASN A 98 4.93 6.49 -0.26
C ASN A 98 5.25 7.95 0.09
N LYS A 99 6.49 8.18 0.49
CA LYS A 99 6.97 9.49 0.88
C LYS A 99 7.34 10.31 -0.36
N TRP A 100 6.95 11.56 -0.36
CA TRP A 100 7.28 12.48 -1.45
C TRP A 100 8.60 13.21 -1.23
N ARG A 101 9.08 13.21 0.02
CA ARG A 101 10.42 13.70 0.38
C ARG A 101 10.92 12.99 1.65
N GLY A 102 12.19 13.26 2.03
CA GLY A 102 12.81 12.61 3.17
C GLY A 102 12.24 12.98 4.53
N GLN A 103 11.49 14.07 4.62
CA GLN A 103 10.74 14.43 5.83
C GLN A 103 9.41 13.67 5.88
N ASN A 104 8.84 13.58 7.07
CA ASN A 104 7.63 12.75 7.29
C ASN A 104 6.37 13.63 7.28
N ASP A 105 6.20 14.43 6.26
CA ASP A 105 5.09 15.38 6.17
C ASP A 105 4.27 15.27 4.88
N ALA A 106 4.86 14.88 3.76
CA ALA A 106 4.13 14.72 2.52
C ALA A 106 4.26 13.28 2.02
N TYR A 107 3.13 12.59 1.92
CA TYR A 107 3.09 11.17 1.56
C TYR A 107 1.67 10.72 1.20
N THR A 108 1.60 9.56 0.57
CA THR A 108 0.36 8.78 0.50
C THR A 108 0.47 7.56 1.42
N LEU A 109 -0.63 7.22 2.06
CA LEU A 109 -0.78 6.01 2.85
C LEU A 109 -1.88 5.15 2.24
N THR A 110 -1.54 3.91 1.93
CA THR A 110 -2.50 2.94 1.39
C THR A 110 -2.52 1.71 2.28
N GLU A 111 -3.69 1.22 2.59
CA GLU A 111 -3.87 0.00 3.37
C GLU A 111 -4.77 -0.95 2.62
N TRP A 112 -4.33 -2.21 2.51
CA TRP A 112 -5.08 -3.29 1.90
C TRP A 112 -5.29 -4.41 2.90
N GLY A 113 -6.47 -5.03 2.86
CA GLY A 113 -6.76 -6.24 3.60
C GLY A 113 -6.83 -7.45 2.67
N TYR A 114 -6.26 -8.57 3.09
CA TYR A 114 -6.35 -9.81 2.35
C TYR A 114 -7.64 -10.55 2.70
N LYS A 115 -8.53 -10.69 1.74
CA LYS A 115 -9.80 -11.39 1.88
C LYS A 115 -10.24 -11.96 0.52
N ASP A 116 -10.87 -13.12 0.55
CA ASP A 116 -11.38 -13.78 -0.65
C ASP A 116 -10.32 -13.99 -1.75
N GLY A 117 -9.11 -14.33 -1.33
CA GLY A 117 -8.01 -14.68 -2.23
C GLY A 117 -7.28 -13.51 -2.86
N ARG A 118 -7.50 -12.28 -2.39
CA ARG A 118 -6.86 -11.08 -2.95
C ARG A 118 -6.73 -9.97 -1.92
N PHE A 119 -5.81 -9.04 -2.17
CA PHE A 119 -5.76 -7.79 -1.45
C PHE A 119 -6.83 -6.82 -1.97
N GLN A 120 -7.56 -6.23 -1.05
CA GLN A 120 -8.63 -5.27 -1.31
C GLN A 120 -8.33 -3.96 -0.61
N LEU A 121 -8.61 -2.86 -1.26
CA LEU A 121 -8.35 -1.53 -0.73
C LEU A 121 -9.26 -1.24 0.47
N VAL A 122 -8.65 -0.94 1.61
CA VAL A 122 -9.34 -0.61 2.86
C VAL A 122 -9.27 0.88 3.16
N HIS A 123 -8.08 1.47 3.02
CA HIS A 123 -7.86 2.85 3.40
C HIS A 123 -6.87 3.53 2.46
N PHE A 124 -7.17 4.75 2.10
CA PHE A 124 -6.24 5.62 1.39
C PHE A 124 -6.30 7.02 1.96
N ALA A 125 -5.14 7.54 2.32
CA ALA A 125 -4.99 8.87 2.85
C ALA A 125 -3.81 9.58 2.19
N VAL A 126 -3.86 10.89 2.17
CA VAL A 126 -2.79 11.73 1.61
C VAL A 126 -2.51 12.92 2.52
N ASP A 127 -1.24 13.18 2.72
CA ASP A 127 -0.76 14.46 3.23
C ASP A 127 0.00 15.13 2.09
N ALA A 128 -0.59 16.17 1.54
CA ALA A 128 -0.04 16.89 0.40
C ALA A 128 0.59 18.23 0.80
N ILE A 129 0.80 18.46 2.10
CA ILE A 129 1.32 19.71 2.62
C ILE A 129 2.76 19.52 3.09
N PHE A 130 3.66 20.32 2.54
CA PHE A 130 5.09 20.28 2.87
C PHE A 130 5.38 21.26 4.01
N ASP A 131 4.86 20.99 5.20
CA ASP A 131 4.91 21.90 6.36
C ASP A 131 5.63 21.34 7.59
N GLY A 132 6.12 20.11 7.51
CA GLY A 132 6.75 19.41 8.63
C GLY A 132 5.79 18.75 9.60
N GLU A 133 4.49 18.81 9.34
CA GLU A 133 3.46 18.17 10.16
C GLU A 133 2.95 16.89 9.49
N ASP A 134 2.51 15.94 10.29
CA ASP A 134 1.96 14.65 9.85
C ASP A 134 0.44 14.66 10.09
N LEU A 135 -0.32 15.17 9.11
CA LEU A 135 -1.77 15.32 9.18
C LEU A 135 -2.44 14.84 7.89
N PRO A 136 -2.47 13.52 7.64
CA PRO A 136 -3.07 12.98 6.42
C PRO A 136 -4.59 13.12 6.40
N GLU A 137 -5.12 13.42 5.22
CA GLU A 137 -6.55 13.41 4.94
C GLU A 137 -6.97 12.07 4.34
N THR A 138 -7.98 11.43 4.94
CA THR A 138 -8.54 10.19 4.42
C THR A 138 -9.44 10.47 3.22
N LEU A 139 -9.11 9.87 2.07
CA LEU A 139 -9.90 9.98 0.85
C LEU A 139 -10.76 8.75 0.57
N ILE A 140 -10.32 7.57 1.03
CA ILE A 140 -11.06 6.31 0.88
C ILE A 140 -11.04 5.56 2.21
N ARG A 141 -12.20 5.03 2.58
CA ARG A 141 -12.33 4.07 3.68
C ARG A 141 -13.39 3.04 3.31
N ASN A 142 -12.98 1.79 3.18
CA ASN A 142 -13.85 0.66 2.86
C ASN A 142 -13.82 -0.36 4.01
N GLU A 143 -14.96 -0.95 4.28
CA GLU A 143 -15.06 -2.09 5.17
C GLU A 143 -15.12 -3.38 4.33
N ILE A 144 -14.18 -4.30 4.58
CA ILE A 144 -14.12 -5.58 3.86
C ILE A 144 -14.34 -6.79 4.77
N TRP A 145 -14.29 -6.58 6.08
CA TRP A 145 -14.46 -7.63 7.11
C TRP A 145 -15.90 -7.79 7.57
#